data_0b51c6e397a21b9d57af7977ca1bc20b
#
_entry.id   0b51c6e397a21b9d57af7977ca1bc20b
#
_cell.length_a   1.000
_cell.length_b   1.000
_cell.length_c   1.000
_cell.angle_alpha   90.00
_cell.angle_beta   90.00
_cell.angle_gamma   90.00
#
_symmetry.space_group_name_H-M   'P 1'
#
loop_
_entity.id
_entity.type
_entity.pdbx_description
1 polymer ?
#
loop_
_entity_poly.entity_id
_entity_poly.type
_entity_poly.pdbx_seq_one_letter_code
_entity_poly.pdbx_strand_id
1 'polypeptide(L)'
;MPYSHSHILQNAITPIKSHQKPNNINLIYHTTPHRGLQILYPVFTELCKKYPDIHLDVYSSFKIYGWEQRDEPFKPLFEELKKHPNITYHGSVSNGKIREALQKAHIFAYPSIWQETSCIALIEAMSAGCICVHPNYAALPETSGGWTSMYHWDEAPNIHANRFYAYLDGAVKHILQHGMPYMENQKFYTDTMYSWDKRSKEWEQFLGNFG
;
A
#
# COMPACT_ATOMS: atom_id res chain seq x y z
N MET A 1 -1.12 -13.47 -35.08
CA MET A 1 -2.24 -12.53 -34.96
C MET A 1 -1.65 -11.15 -34.72
N PRO A 2 -2.03 -10.12 -35.49
CA PRO A 2 -1.46 -8.79 -35.27
C PRO A 2 -1.90 -8.25 -33.90
N TYR A 3 -0.95 -7.72 -33.15
CA TYR A 3 -1.12 -7.07 -31.84
C TYR A 3 -1.93 -5.75 -31.90
N SER A 4 -2.55 -5.46 -33.02
CA SER A 4 -3.27 -4.22 -33.33
C SER A 4 -4.60 -4.03 -32.59
N HIS A 5 -5.03 -4.99 -31.76
CA HIS A 5 -6.31 -4.94 -31.04
C HIS A 5 -6.19 -5.06 -29.52
N SER A 6 -4.98 -4.93 -28.95
CA SER A 6 -4.83 -4.88 -27.49
C SER A 6 -4.91 -3.44 -27.02
N HIS A 7 -5.77 -3.19 -26.02
CA HIS A 7 -5.91 -1.90 -25.37
C HIS A 7 -5.72 -2.05 -23.87
N ILE A 8 -4.92 -1.19 -23.25
CA ILE A 8 -4.65 -1.22 -21.82
C ILE A 8 -5.59 -0.26 -21.11
N LEU A 9 -6.49 -0.80 -20.32
CA LEU A 9 -7.33 -0.04 -19.40
C LEU A 9 -6.86 -0.28 -17.97
N GLN A 10 -6.30 0.77 -17.36
CA GLN A 10 -5.76 0.70 -15.99
C GLN A 10 -6.89 0.51 -14.96
N ASN A 11 -6.53 0.10 -13.75
CA ASN A 11 -7.44 0.06 -12.62
C ASN A 11 -8.00 1.45 -12.29
N ALA A 12 -9.13 1.48 -11.60
CA ALA A 12 -9.72 2.71 -11.11
C ALA A 12 -10.24 2.54 -9.67
N ILE A 13 -10.28 3.65 -8.95
CA ILE A 13 -10.85 3.77 -7.61
C ILE A 13 -11.85 4.93 -7.56
N THR A 14 -12.70 4.92 -6.56
CA THR A 14 -13.35 6.16 -6.12
C THR A 14 -12.36 6.93 -5.24
N PRO A 15 -12.05 8.21 -5.51
CA PRO A 15 -11.12 8.99 -4.70
C PRO A 15 -11.43 8.94 -3.20
N ILE A 16 -10.38 8.91 -2.37
CA ILE A 16 -10.53 8.92 -0.91
C ILE A 16 -10.41 10.36 -0.43
N LYS A 17 -11.40 10.83 0.32
CA LYS A 17 -11.38 12.19 0.88
C LYS A 17 -10.21 12.32 1.87
N SER A 18 -9.51 13.45 1.80
CA SER A 18 -8.48 13.79 2.78
C SER A 18 -9.10 14.00 4.15
N HIS A 19 -8.41 13.52 5.18
CA HIS A 19 -8.75 13.74 6.57
C HIS A 19 -7.50 14.21 7.33
N GLN A 20 -7.74 14.96 8.40
CA GLN A 20 -6.68 15.28 9.35
C GLN A 20 -6.18 13.97 9.97
N LYS A 21 -4.88 13.73 9.89
CA LYS A 21 -4.26 12.55 10.48
C LYS A 21 -4.21 12.70 12.02
N PRO A 22 -4.32 11.60 12.77
CA PRO A 22 -4.18 11.63 14.23
C PRO A 22 -2.76 12.06 14.65
N ASN A 23 -2.58 12.39 15.93
CA ASN A 23 -1.26 12.84 16.43
C ASN A 23 -0.22 11.70 16.44
N ASN A 24 -0.64 10.49 16.76
CA ASN A 24 0.26 9.34 16.79
C ASN A 24 0.46 8.79 15.39
N ILE A 25 1.73 8.55 15.02
CA ILE A 25 2.05 8.01 13.70
C ILE A 25 1.50 6.60 13.56
N ASN A 26 0.58 6.43 12.62
CA ASN A 26 -0.01 5.15 12.29
C ASN A 26 0.42 4.70 10.90
N LEU A 27 0.98 3.49 10.84
CA LEU A 27 1.32 2.79 9.61
C LEU A 27 0.20 1.84 9.24
N ILE A 28 0.06 1.50 7.96
CA ILE A 28 -0.92 0.54 7.47
C ILE A 28 -0.31 -0.43 6.46
N TYR A 29 -0.73 -1.70 6.56
CA TYR A 29 -0.53 -2.73 5.55
C TYR A 29 -1.88 -3.39 5.24
N HIS A 30 -2.32 -3.40 3.97
CA HIS A 30 -3.64 -3.92 3.61
C HIS A 30 -3.64 -4.74 2.32
N THR A 31 -2.72 -5.69 2.27
CA THR A 31 -2.63 -6.67 1.19
C THR A 31 -2.53 -8.09 1.76
N THR A 32 -2.60 -9.11 0.88
CA THR A 32 -2.44 -10.50 1.30
C THR A 32 -1.03 -10.78 1.84
N PRO A 33 -0.86 -11.74 2.76
CA PRO A 33 0.37 -11.87 3.55
C PRO A 33 1.62 -12.22 2.73
N HIS A 34 1.46 -12.96 1.61
CA HIS A 34 2.58 -13.37 0.75
C HIS A 34 3.26 -12.21 0.01
N ARG A 35 2.69 -11.00 0.06
CA ARG A 35 3.20 -9.83 -0.66
C ARG A 35 4.24 -9.03 0.13
N GLY A 36 4.77 -9.57 1.23
CA GLY A 36 5.85 -8.95 1.99
C GLY A 36 5.57 -8.73 3.48
N LEU A 37 4.46 -9.26 4.04
CA LEU A 37 4.15 -9.12 5.47
C LEU A 37 5.24 -9.73 6.35
N GLN A 38 5.86 -10.81 5.90
CA GLN A 38 7.00 -11.45 6.57
C GLN A 38 8.27 -10.59 6.64
N ILE A 39 8.40 -9.59 5.76
CA ILE A 39 9.47 -8.59 5.79
C ILE A 39 9.06 -7.41 6.66
N LEU A 40 7.81 -6.97 6.55
CA LEU A 40 7.29 -5.85 7.32
C LEU A 40 7.38 -6.09 8.83
N TYR A 41 6.99 -7.28 9.30
CA TYR A 41 6.91 -7.57 10.73
C TYR A 41 8.24 -7.36 11.47
N PRO A 42 9.36 -8.01 11.11
CA PRO A 42 10.63 -7.80 11.78
C PRO A 42 11.17 -6.37 11.60
N VAL A 43 10.97 -5.75 10.44
CA VAL A 43 11.38 -4.36 10.18
C VAL A 43 10.62 -3.39 11.09
N PHE A 44 9.30 -3.56 11.22
CA PHE A 44 8.48 -2.72 12.10
C PHE A 44 8.84 -2.93 13.57
N THR A 45 9.07 -4.17 14.00
CA THR A 45 9.51 -4.51 15.36
C THR A 45 10.84 -3.82 15.71
N GLU A 46 11.79 -3.78 14.77
CA GLU A 46 13.04 -3.06 14.97
C GLU A 46 12.83 -1.55 15.03
N LEU A 47 11.94 -1.02 14.18
CA LEU A 47 11.60 0.40 14.15
C LEU A 47 10.96 0.88 15.47
N CYS A 48 10.13 0.04 16.11
CA CYS A 48 9.51 0.34 17.41
C CYS A 48 10.52 0.53 18.54
N LYS A 49 11.71 -0.08 18.48
CA LYS A 49 12.77 0.14 19.46
C LYS A 49 13.26 1.59 19.44
N LYS A 50 13.23 2.21 18.27
CA LYS A 50 13.64 3.62 18.08
C LYS A 50 12.46 4.59 18.27
N TYR A 51 11.26 4.17 17.91
CA TYR A 51 10.05 4.99 17.95
C TYR A 51 8.92 4.21 18.67
N PRO A 52 8.89 4.20 20.01
CA PRO A 52 7.97 3.34 20.76
C PRO A 52 6.49 3.71 20.62
N ASP A 53 6.18 4.93 20.18
CA ASP A 53 4.80 5.44 20.07
C ASP A 53 4.18 5.27 18.68
N ILE A 54 4.89 4.65 17.72
CA ILE A 54 4.29 4.34 16.41
C ILE A 54 3.39 3.11 16.50
N HIS A 55 2.38 3.05 15.61
CA HIS A 55 1.45 1.94 15.54
C HIS A 55 1.33 1.39 14.11
N LEU A 56 1.04 0.10 13.97
CA LEU A 56 0.80 -0.55 12.68
C LEU A 56 -0.54 -1.28 12.67
N ASP A 57 -1.42 -0.88 11.76
CA ASP A 57 -2.63 -1.61 11.44
C ASP A 57 -2.37 -2.59 10.29
N VAL A 58 -2.64 -3.88 10.51
CA VAL A 58 -2.45 -4.95 9.51
C VAL A 58 -3.80 -5.55 9.12
N TYR A 59 -4.20 -5.35 7.87
CA TYR A 59 -5.37 -5.94 7.25
C TYR A 59 -4.90 -6.96 6.21
N SER A 60 -4.84 -8.24 6.59
CA SER A 60 -4.19 -9.24 5.75
C SER A 60 -4.78 -10.64 5.95
N SER A 61 -5.32 -11.20 4.88
CA SER A 61 -5.81 -12.59 4.80
C SER A 61 -6.17 -12.90 3.36
N PHE A 62 -6.03 -14.15 2.94
CA PHE A 62 -6.57 -14.64 1.67
C PHE A 62 -8.10 -14.82 1.67
N LYS A 63 -8.75 -14.68 2.82
CA LYS A 63 -10.22 -14.72 2.95
C LYS A 63 -10.91 -13.69 2.06
N ILE A 64 -10.25 -12.57 1.74
CA ILE A 64 -10.77 -11.55 0.82
C ILE A 64 -11.09 -12.12 -0.57
N TYR A 65 -10.42 -13.21 -0.97
CA TYR A 65 -10.64 -13.92 -2.23
C TYR A 65 -11.43 -15.23 -2.06
N GLY A 66 -11.93 -15.52 -0.83
CA GLY A 66 -12.55 -16.81 -0.52
C GLY A 66 -11.55 -17.98 -0.41
N TRP A 67 -10.25 -17.71 -0.28
CA TRP A 67 -9.18 -18.71 -0.20
C TRP A 67 -8.58 -18.80 1.20
N GLU A 68 -9.41 -18.88 2.21
CA GLU A 68 -9.02 -18.85 3.63
C GLU A 68 -8.00 -19.95 3.99
N GLN A 69 -8.05 -21.11 3.32
CA GLN A 69 -7.08 -22.19 3.50
C GLN A 69 -5.63 -21.79 3.14
N ARG A 70 -5.43 -20.77 2.33
CA ARG A 70 -4.10 -20.23 1.99
C ARG A 70 -3.47 -19.41 3.12
N ASP A 71 -4.20 -19.11 4.17
CA ASP A 71 -3.68 -18.45 5.37
C ASP A 71 -2.89 -19.41 6.27
N GLU A 72 -3.05 -20.75 6.12
CA GLU A 72 -2.39 -21.75 6.98
C GLU A 72 -0.87 -21.51 7.15
N PRO A 73 -0.06 -21.30 6.10
CA PRO A 73 1.38 -21.07 6.24
C PRO A 73 1.72 -19.77 7.00
N PHE A 74 0.77 -18.82 7.07
CA PHE A 74 0.95 -17.51 7.69
C PHE A 74 0.39 -17.41 9.10
N LYS A 75 -0.31 -18.43 9.61
CA LYS A 75 -0.86 -18.45 10.97
C LYS A 75 0.17 -18.15 12.05
N PRO A 76 1.40 -18.71 12.03
CA PRO A 76 2.41 -18.34 13.02
C PRO A 76 2.74 -16.85 13.00
N LEU A 77 2.86 -16.24 11.82
CA LEU A 77 3.09 -14.80 11.69
C LEU A 77 1.90 -13.99 12.22
N PHE A 78 0.66 -14.42 11.94
CA PHE A 78 -0.52 -13.74 12.44
C PHE A 78 -0.60 -13.76 13.97
N GLU A 79 -0.19 -14.86 14.61
CA GLU A 79 -0.12 -14.94 16.08
C GLU A 79 0.96 -14.01 16.65
N GLU A 80 2.11 -13.88 16.00
CA GLU A 80 3.13 -12.90 16.40
C GLU A 80 2.65 -11.45 16.26
N LEU A 81 1.94 -11.13 15.17
CA LEU A 81 1.32 -9.81 14.98
C LEU A 81 0.34 -9.48 16.10
N LYS A 82 -0.52 -10.42 16.49
CA LYS A 82 -1.51 -10.25 17.57
C LYS A 82 -0.89 -10.02 18.95
N LYS A 83 0.31 -10.56 19.19
CA LYS A 83 1.04 -10.41 20.48
C LYS A 83 1.82 -9.11 20.57
N HIS A 84 2.11 -8.47 19.43
CA HIS A 84 2.97 -7.29 19.40
C HIS A 84 2.21 -6.05 19.93
N PRO A 85 2.74 -5.30 20.93
CA PRO A 85 2.00 -4.23 21.60
C PRO A 85 1.65 -3.05 20.68
N ASN A 86 2.44 -2.83 19.65
CA ASN A 86 2.24 -1.72 18.70
C ASN A 86 1.60 -2.16 17.37
N ILE A 87 1.05 -3.38 17.29
CA ILE A 87 0.40 -3.87 16.08
C ILE A 87 -1.05 -4.26 16.39
N THR A 88 -1.98 -3.84 15.52
CA THR A 88 -3.33 -4.39 15.51
C THR A 88 -3.53 -5.21 14.24
N TYR A 89 -3.71 -6.52 14.40
CA TYR A 89 -4.04 -7.43 13.31
C TYR A 89 -5.55 -7.58 13.16
N HIS A 90 -6.09 -7.13 12.04
CA HIS A 90 -7.54 -7.09 11.76
C HIS A 90 -8.03 -8.26 10.89
N GLY A 91 -7.11 -9.03 10.28
CA GLY A 91 -7.48 -10.06 9.32
C GLY A 91 -8.09 -9.48 8.04
N SER A 92 -9.16 -10.13 7.54
CA SER A 92 -9.92 -9.66 6.37
C SER A 92 -11.10 -8.80 6.81
N VAL A 93 -11.20 -7.62 6.22
CA VAL A 93 -12.32 -6.69 6.44
C VAL A 93 -12.85 -6.18 5.09
N SER A 94 -14.00 -5.50 5.09
CA SER A 94 -14.54 -4.88 3.88
C SER A 94 -13.65 -3.74 3.36
N ASN A 95 -13.66 -3.49 2.05
CA ASN A 95 -12.93 -2.36 1.45
C ASN A 95 -13.32 -1.01 2.08
N GLY A 96 -14.60 -0.81 2.45
CA GLY A 96 -15.04 0.40 3.16
C GLY A 96 -14.25 0.64 4.45
N LYS A 97 -14.00 -0.41 5.23
CA LYS A 97 -13.20 -0.35 6.46
C LYS A 97 -11.72 -0.03 6.17
N ILE A 98 -11.16 -0.60 5.10
CA ILE A 98 -9.79 -0.26 4.65
C ILE A 98 -9.70 1.23 4.31
N ARG A 99 -10.66 1.76 3.57
CA ARG A 99 -10.69 3.17 3.15
C ARG A 99 -10.80 4.13 4.35
N GLU A 100 -11.60 3.79 5.36
CA GLU A 100 -11.66 4.53 6.64
C GLU A 100 -10.32 4.48 7.40
N ALA A 101 -9.63 3.33 7.40
CA ALA A 101 -8.31 3.19 8.02
C ALA A 101 -7.23 3.99 7.29
N LEU A 102 -7.24 3.98 5.96
CA LEU A 102 -6.33 4.76 5.12
C LEU A 102 -6.45 6.27 5.37
N GLN A 103 -7.64 6.78 5.65
CA GLN A 103 -7.83 8.19 6.01
C GLN A 103 -7.06 8.58 7.28
N LYS A 104 -6.84 7.64 8.20
CA LYS A 104 -6.13 7.84 9.47
C LYS A 104 -4.67 7.46 9.40
N ALA A 105 -4.27 6.64 8.45
CA ALA A 105 -2.88 6.17 8.31
C ALA A 105 -1.97 7.27 7.76
N HIS A 106 -0.78 7.38 8.30
CA HIS A 106 0.29 8.28 7.84
C HIS A 106 1.12 7.64 6.74
N ILE A 107 1.47 6.35 6.92
CA ILE A 107 2.41 5.63 6.07
C ILE A 107 1.77 4.32 5.60
N PHE A 108 1.73 4.11 4.29
CA PHE A 108 1.50 2.79 3.70
C PHE A 108 2.84 2.07 3.59
N ALA A 109 3.03 1.04 4.42
CA ALA A 109 4.26 0.29 4.55
C ALA A 109 4.19 -1.00 3.72
N TYR A 110 4.76 -0.98 2.50
CA TYR A 110 4.58 -2.06 1.53
C TYR A 110 5.90 -2.61 0.97
N PRO A 111 6.61 -3.49 1.70
CA PRO A 111 7.82 -4.14 1.21
C PRO A 111 7.49 -5.28 0.25
N SER A 112 6.87 -4.95 -0.89
CA SER A 112 6.37 -5.95 -1.83
C SER A 112 7.49 -6.82 -2.40
N ILE A 113 7.24 -8.14 -2.38
CA ILE A 113 8.01 -9.16 -3.08
C ILE A 113 7.18 -9.83 -4.19
N TRP A 114 5.99 -9.30 -4.44
CA TRP A 114 5.06 -9.80 -5.43
C TRP A 114 5.15 -9.01 -6.73
N GLN A 115 5.10 -9.70 -7.86
CA GLN A 115 5.08 -9.07 -9.19
C GLN A 115 3.68 -8.50 -9.47
N GLU A 116 3.44 -7.28 -8.98
CA GLU A 116 2.18 -6.58 -9.25
C GLU A 116 2.04 -6.25 -10.74
N THR A 117 0.84 -6.43 -11.26
CA THR A 117 0.45 -5.94 -12.60
C THR A 117 -0.14 -4.53 -12.54
N SER A 118 -0.80 -4.20 -11.44
CA SER A 118 -1.30 -2.88 -11.04
C SER A 118 -1.74 -2.99 -9.58
N CYS A 119 -1.31 -2.08 -8.72
CA CYS A 119 -1.52 -2.20 -7.28
C CYS A 119 -2.63 -1.26 -6.79
N ILE A 120 -3.89 -1.75 -6.72
CA ILE A 120 -5.02 -0.97 -6.19
C ILE A 120 -4.75 -0.50 -4.75
N ALA A 121 -4.10 -1.32 -3.92
CA ALA A 121 -3.74 -0.95 -2.56
C ALA A 121 -2.83 0.28 -2.50
N LEU A 122 -1.85 0.38 -3.40
CA LEU A 122 -0.99 1.56 -3.53
C LEU A 122 -1.80 2.78 -4.02
N ILE A 123 -2.66 2.59 -5.02
CA ILE A 123 -3.52 3.66 -5.56
C ILE A 123 -4.42 4.23 -4.46
N GLU A 124 -5.07 3.38 -3.67
CA GLU A 124 -5.93 3.81 -2.56
C GLU A 124 -5.13 4.54 -1.46
N ALA A 125 -3.95 4.05 -1.11
CA ALA A 125 -3.07 4.70 -0.12
C ALA A 125 -2.58 6.08 -0.60
N MET A 126 -2.21 6.21 -1.87
CA MET A 126 -1.83 7.49 -2.47
C MET A 126 -3.01 8.48 -2.50
N SER A 127 -4.21 8.02 -2.87
CA SER A 127 -5.45 8.82 -2.86
C SER A 127 -5.82 9.29 -1.44
N ALA A 128 -5.55 8.49 -0.42
CA ALA A 128 -5.76 8.84 0.99
C ALA A 128 -4.69 9.81 1.54
N GLY A 129 -3.68 10.16 0.76
CA GLY A 129 -2.59 11.04 1.17
C GLY A 129 -1.63 10.39 2.16
N CYS A 130 -1.40 9.07 2.08
CA CYS A 130 -0.36 8.39 2.84
C CYS A 130 1.02 8.62 2.19
N ILE A 131 2.08 8.70 3.01
CA ILE A 131 3.43 8.45 2.52
C ILE A 131 3.51 6.97 2.16
N CYS A 132 3.72 6.64 0.89
CA CYS A 132 3.78 5.25 0.45
C CYS A 132 5.25 4.83 0.33
N VAL A 133 5.67 3.85 1.16
CA VAL A 133 7.02 3.29 1.15
C VAL A 133 6.97 1.90 0.53
N HIS A 134 7.60 1.74 -0.66
CA HIS A 134 7.57 0.49 -1.42
C HIS A 134 8.79 0.35 -2.34
N PRO A 135 9.11 -0.87 -2.84
CA PRO A 135 10.20 -1.06 -3.80
C PRO A 135 9.82 -0.61 -5.21
N ASN A 136 10.84 -0.34 -6.04
CA ASN A 136 10.70 -0.15 -7.48
C ASN A 136 10.56 -1.49 -8.23
N TYR A 137 9.59 -2.32 -7.84
CA TYR A 137 9.43 -3.68 -8.34
C TYR A 137 8.16 -3.84 -9.17
N ALA A 138 8.27 -4.55 -10.32
CA ALA A 138 7.20 -4.83 -11.25
C ALA A 138 6.43 -3.53 -11.66
N ALA A 139 5.10 -3.48 -11.57
CA ALA A 139 4.30 -2.33 -11.96
C ALA A 139 4.23 -1.21 -10.90
N LEU A 140 4.89 -1.32 -9.76
CA LEU A 140 4.83 -0.29 -8.71
C LEU A 140 5.39 1.08 -9.16
N PRO A 141 6.50 1.16 -9.92
CA PRO A 141 6.97 2.44 -10.47
C PRO A 141 5.96 3.12 -11.38
N GLU A 142 5.33 2.36 -12.29
CA GLU A 142 4.27 2.87 -13.17
C GLU A 142 3.06 3.35 -12.37
N THR A 143 2.59 2.51 -11.43
CA THR A 143 1.43 2.81 -10.59
C THR A 143 1.63 4.09 -9.77
N SER A 144 2.83 4.27 -9.22
CA SER A 144 3.15 5.42 -8.37
C SER A 144 3.38 6.73 -9.13
N GLY A 145 3.72 6.65 -10.42
CA GLY A 145 4.06 7.82 -11.23
C GLY A 145 5.20 8.68 -10.65
N GLY A 146 6.03 8.10 -9.79
CA GLY A 146 7.14 8.82 -9.14
C GLY A 146 6.74 9.66 -7.92
N TRP A 147 5.50 9.60 -7.45
CA TRP A 147 4.99 10.42 -6.33
C TRP A 147 5.21 9.82 -4.95
N THR A 148 5.90 8.68 -4.85
CA THR A 148 6.02 7.91 -3.60
C THR A 148 7.46 7.80 -3.11
N SER A 149 7.63 7.34 -1.88
CA SER A 149 8.93 7.02 -1.29
C SER A 149 9.38 5.63 -1.73
N MET A 150 9.95 5.55 -2.93
CA MET A 150 10.28 4.31 -3.64
C MET A 150 11.77 3.98 -3.51
N TYR A 151 12.08 2.78 -2.99
CA TYR A 151 13.46 2.30 -2.87
C TYR A 151 13.77 1.23 -3.93
N HIS A 152 15.08 1.02 -4.19
CA HIS A 152 15.53 0.02 -5.13
C HIS A 152 15.30 -1.39 -4.58
N TRP A 153 14.53 -2.20 -5.32
CA TRP A 153 14.28 -3.60 -5.01
C TRP A 153 15.57 -4.43 -5.04
N ASP A 154 15.60 -5.50 -4.25
CA ASP A 154 16.70 -6.47 -4.26
C ASP A 154 16.14 -7.87 -4.03
N GLU A 155 16.72 -8.85 -4.72
CA GLU A 155 16.31 -10.24 -4.60
C GLU A 155 16.75 -10.85 -3.26
N ALA A 156 17.85 -10.37 -2.68
CA ALA A 156 18.33 -10.80 -1.38
C ALA A 156 17.43 -10.22 -0.25
N PRO A 157 16.74 -11.08 0.53
CA PRO A 157 15.72 -10.60 1.50
C PRO A 157 16.27 -9.65 2.56
N ASN A 158 17.52 -9.85 3.00
CA ASN A 158 18.18 -8.98 3.97
C ASN A 158 18.51 -7.60 3.40
N ILE A 159 18.92 -7.50 2.14
CA ILE A 159 19.20 -6.22 1.48
C ILE A 159 17.88 -5.49 1.26
N HIS A 160 16.84 -6.19 0.77
CA HIS A 160 15.51 -5.65 0.60
C HIS A 160 14.95 -5.11 1.93
N ALA A 161 15.01 -5.90 3.01
CA ALA A 161 14.55 -5.48 4.34
C ALA A 161 15.32 -4.26 4.88
N ASN A 162 16.64 -4.20 4.71
CA ASN A 162 17.46 -3.07 5.16
C ASN A 162 17.13 -1.78 4.40
N ARG A 163 16.92 -1.86 3.09
CA ARG A 163 16.49 -0.70 2.28
C ARG A 163 15.11 -0.23 2.70
N PHE A 164 14.17 -1.16 2.86
CA PHE A 164 12.84 -0.84 3.35
C PHE A 164 12.87 -0.16 4.73
N TYR A 165 13.66 -0.71 5.68
CA TYR A 165 13.87 -0.09 6.98
C TYR A 165 14.37 1.35 6.86
N ALA A 166 15.39 1.60 6.04
CA ALA A 166 15.97 2.93 5.90
C ALA A 166 14.95 3.96 5.39
N TYR A 167 14.12 3.58 4.39
CA TYR A 167 13.09 4.46 3.87
C TYR A 167 11.93 4.66 4.85
N LEU A 168 11.56 3.63 5.58
CA LEU A 168 10.51 3.70 6.60
C LEU A 168 10.96 4.56 7.80
N ASP A 169 12.20 4.39 8.27
CA ASP A 169 12.83 5.24 9.28
C ASP A 169 12.86 6.70 8.86
N GLY A 170 13.26 6.96 7.60
CA GLY A 170 13.25 8.31 7.03
C GLY A 170 11.86 8.94 7.02
N ALA A 171 10.82 8.19 6.65
CA ALA A 171 9.44 8.66 6.64
C ALA A 171 8.93 8.99 8.05
N VAL A 172 9.16 8.10 9.03
CA VAL A 172 8.80 8.34 10.44
C VAL A 172 9.54 9.56 10.99
N LYS A 173 10.86 9.63 10.78
CA LYS A 173 11.69 10.76 11.22
C LYS A 173 11.19 12.09 10.63
N HIS A 174 10.86 12.11 9.34
CA HIS A 174 10.34 13.30 8.68
C HIS A 174 9.04 13.78 9.34
N ILE A 175 8.09 12.87 9.59
CA ILE A 175 6.81 13.22 10.23
C ILE A 175 7.04 13.78 11.64
N LEU A 176 7.94 13.18 12.42
CA LEU A 176 8.25 13.64 13.78
C LEU A 176 8.89 15.02 13.80
N GLN A 177 9.73 15.35 12.83
CA GLN A 177 10.47 16.61 12.78
C GLN A 177 9.68 17.74 12.11
N HIS A 178 8.85 17.44 11.12
CA HIS A 178 8.24 18.43 10.23
C HIS A 178 6.72 18.28 10.09
N GLY A 179 6.13 17.25 10.71
CA GLY A 179 4.73 16.88 10.49
C GLY A 179 4.53 16.12 9.16
N MET A 180 3.25 15.85 8.83
CA MET A 180 2.92 15.24 7.55
C MET A 180 3.29 16.17 6.38
N PRO A 181 4.00 15.66 5.37
CA PRO A 181 4.28 16.44 4.17
C PRO A 181 3.00 16.76 3.40
N TYR A 182 3.10 17.78 2.56
CA TYR A 182 2.01 18.15 1.66
C TYR A 182 1.83 17.10 0.56
N MET A 183 0.74 16.32 0.63
CA MET A 183 0.50 15.17 -0.24
C MET A 183 -0.49 15.49 -1.39
N GLU A 184 -0.86 16.75 -1.60
CA GLU A 184 -1.89 17.09 -2.58
C GLU A 184 -1.52 16.80 -4.02
N ASN A 185 -0.25 16.96 -4.40
CA ASN A 185 0.20 16.63 -5.75
C ASN A 185 0.10 15.13 -6.03
N GLN A 186 0.52 14.28 -5.08
CA GLN A 186 0.35 12.83 -5.15
C GLN A 186 -1.13 12.47 -5.26
N LYS A 187 -1.95 13.05 -4.41
CA LYS A 187 -3.40 12.84 -4.41
C LYS A 187 -4.04 13.30 -5.72
N PHE A 188 -3.71 14.49 -6.19
CA PHE A 188 -4.23 15.02 -7.46
C PHE A 188 -3.88 14.11 -8.64
N TYR A 189 -2.62 13.68 -8.73
CA TYR A 189 -2.19 12.71 -9.74
C TYR A 189 -3.05 11.44 -9.66
N THR A 190 -3.16 10.86 -8.47
CA THR A 190 -3.86 9.58 -8.26
C THR A 190 -5.34 9.68 -8.58
N ASP A 191 -6.00 10.70 -8.06
CA ASP A 191 -7.44 10.91 -8.23
C ASP A 191 -7.82 11.29 -9.67
N THR A 192 -6.87 11.85 -10.43
CA THR A 192 -7.04 12.14 -11.86
C THR A 192 -6.79 10.90 -12.71
N MET A 193 -5.67 10.20 -12.47
CA MET A 193 -5.24 9.10 -13.34
C MET A 193 -6.02 7.81 -13.11
N TYR A 194 -6.47 7.57 -11.87
CA TYR A 194 -7.10 6.32 -11.45
C TYR A 194 -8.56 6.48 -11.02
N SER A 195 -9.26 7.57 -11.45
CA SER A 195 -10.68 7.73 -11.15
C SER A 195 -11.58 6.90 -12.06
N TRP A 196 -12.74 6.50 -11.54
CA TRP A 196 -13.79 5.89 -12.36
C TRP A 196 -14.34 6.87 -13.40
N ASP A 197 -14.35 8.19 -13.13
CA ASP A 197 -14.79 9.21 -14.09
C ASP A 197 -13.91 9.23 -15.36
N LYS A 198 -12.60 9.05 -15.20
CA LYS A 198 -11.69 8.89 -16.33
C LYS A 198 -11.87 7.54 -17.00
N ARG A 199 -11.93 6.47 -16.20
CA ARG A 199 -11.94 5.11 -16.71
C ARG A 199 -13.22 4.77 -17.47
N SER A 200 -14.39 5.27 -17.04
CA SER A 200 -15.65 5.09 -17.76
C SER A 200 -15.60 5.70 -19.17
N LYS A 201 -15.04 6.91 -19.30
CA LYS A 201 -14.88 7.56 -20.61
C LYS A 201 -13.95 6.78 -21.55
N GLU A 202 -12.86 6.24 -21.01
CA GLU A 202 -11.95 5.39 -21.81
C GLU A 202 -12.63 4.08 -22.23
N TRP A 203 -13.46 3.48 -21.38
CA TRP A 203 -14.29 2.33 -21.74
C TRP A 203 -15.31 2.67 -22.80
N GLU A 204 -16.01 3.80 -22.68
CA GLU A 204 -16.99 4.26 -23.68
C GLU A 204 -16.33 4.46 -25.06
N GLN A 205 -15.17 5.13 -25.09
CA GLN A 205 -14.40 5.30 -26.33
C GLN A 205 -13.95 3.96 -26.93
N PHE A 206 -13.43 3.06 -26.08
CA PHE A 206 -12.98 1.75 -26.54
C PHE A 206 -14.12 0.93 -27.13
N LEU A 207 -15.24 0.84 -26.43
CA LEU A 207 -16.41 0.08 -26.87
C LEU A 207 -17.08 0.73 -28.09
N GLY A 208 -17.12 2.06 -28.18
CA GLY A 208 -17.67 2.78 -29.33
C GLY A 208 -16.93 2.53 -30.66
N ASN A 209 -15.69 2.04 -30.59
CA ASN A 209 -14.93 1.66 -31.81
C ASN A 209 -15.33 0.30 -32.38
N PHE A 210 -16.23 -0.43 -31.74
CA PHE A 210 -16.72 -1.76 -32.15
C PHE A 210 -18.21 -1.76 -32.59
N GLY A 211 -18.86 -0.56 -32.63
CA GLY A 211 -20.25 -0.37 -33.01
C GLY A 211 -20.47 0.09 -34.43
#